data_42c1477a2a7aec726e744cdc596a59d1
#
_entry.id   42c1477a2a7aec726e744cdc596a59d1
#
_cell.length_a   1.000
_cell.length_b   1.000
_cell.length_c   1.000
_cell.angle_alpha   90.00
_cell.angle_beta   90.00
_cell.angle_gamma   90.00
#
_symmetry.space_group_name_H-M   'P 1'
#
loop_
_entity.id
_entity.type
_entity.pdbx_description
1 polymer ?
#
loop_
_entity_poly.entity_id
_entity_poly.type
_entity_poly.pdbx_seq_one_letter_code
_entity_poly.pdbx_strand_id
1 'polypeptide(L)'
;NTDIYCRMYRSVDEIKAYVAKKDIYRPFILCEYLHAMGNSCGGMKEYWDVFENEPMAQGGCIWDWVDQNFREIDKDGKWYWTYGGDYGPEGIPSFGNFCGNGLVNSKILKI
;
A
#
# COMPACT_ATOMS: atom_id res chain seq x y z
N ASN A 1 21.92 -3.25 11.13
CA ASN A 1 22.49 -3.06 9.79
C ASN A 1 21.71 -3.92 8.81
N THR A 2 21.27 -3.30 7.71
CA THR A 2 20.52 -3.95 6.62
C THR A 2 21.19 -3.59 5.30
N ASP A 3 21.07 -4.49 4.32
CA ASP A 3 21.63 -4.26 2.96
C ASP A 3 20.77 -3.31 2.13
N ILE A 4 19.53 -3.06 2.54
CA ILE A 4 18.54 -2.22 1.87
C ILE A 4 18.14 -1.07 2.80
N TYR A 5 18.00 0.14 2.26
CA TYR A 5 17.40 1.28 2.92
C TYR A 5 15.90 1.29 2.66
N CYS A 6 15.14 0.71 3.57
CA CYS A 6 13.69 0.57 3.46
C CYS A 6 12.95 1.69 4.20
N ARG A 7 11.93 2.29 3.57
CA ARG A 7 11.08 3.33 4.15
C ARG A 7 9.63 3.19 3.68
N MET A 8 8.70 3.76 4.46
CA MET A 8 7.29 3.91 4.12
C MET A 8 6.97 5.34 3.70
N TYR A 9 6.11 5.50 2.71
CA TYR A 9 5.46 6.77 2.32
C TYR A 9 6.40 7.96 2.12
N ARG A 10 7.61 7.71 1.61
CA ARG A 10 8.51 8.81 1.23
C ARG A 10 8.05 9.42 -0.08
N SER A 11 8.13 10.74 -0.16
CA SER A 11 7.84 11.47 -1.39
C SER A 11 8.91 11.22 -2.46
N VAL A 12 8.55 11.49 -3.71
CA VAL A 12 9.47 11.44 -4.85
C VAL A 12 10.72 12.29 -4.59
N ASP A 13 10.56 13.49 -4.02
CA ASP A 13 11.70 14.39 -3.73
C ASP A 13 12.61 13.82 -2.63
N GLU A 14 12.07 13.18 -1.62
CA GLU A 14 12.87 12.51 -0.59
C GLU A 14 13.67 11.33 -1.15
N ILE A 15 13.10 10.59 -2.11
CA ILE A 15 13.82 9.50 -2.79
C ILE A 15 14.95 10.08 -3.63
N LYS A 16 14.68 11.12 -4.44
CA LYS A 16 15.70 11.83 -5.23
C LYS A 16 16.81 12.39 -4.35
N ALA A 17 16.46 12.99 -3.22
CA ALA A 17 17.44 13.50 -2.26
C ALA A 17 18.30 12.40 -1.63
N TYR A 18 17.74 11.21 -1.44
CA TYR A 18 18.52 10.06 -0.96
C TYR A 18 19.50 9.58 -2.02
N VAL A 19 19.05 9.30 -3.24
CA VAL A 19 19.88 8.72 -4.31
C VAL A 19 20.95 9.71 -4.82
N ALA A 20 20.75 11.01 -4.64
CA ALA A 20 21.73 12.02 -4.99
C ALA A 20 22.95 12.10 -4.04
N LYS A 21 22.94 11.41 -2.91
CA LYS A 21 24.07 11.39 -1.97
C LYS A 21 25.23 10.59 -2.54
N LYS A 22 26.45 11.09 -2.37
CA LYS A 22 27.66 10.48 -2.94
C LYS A 22 28.13 9.19 -2.24
N ASP A 23 27.71 8.99 -1.01
CA ASP A 23 28.20 7.94 -0.10
C ASP A 23 27.17 6.83 0.17
N ILE A 24 26.09 6.77 -0.62
CA ILE A 24 25.11 5.70 -0.47
C ILE A 24 25.68 4.37 -1.02
N TYR A 25 25.47 3.32 -0.27
CA TYR A 25 25.80 1.94 -0.66
C TYR A 25 24.61 1.00 -0.62
N ARG A 26 23.50 1.47 -0.02
CA ARG A 26 22.27 0.67 0.11
C ARG A 26 21.23 1.15 -0.90
N PRO A 27 20.67 0.25 -1.71
CA PRO A 27 19.55 0.58 -2.57
C PRO A 27 18.33 0.98 -1.72
N PHE A 28 17.52 1.87 -2.27
CA PHE A 28 16.28 2.35 -1.66
C PHE A 28 15.10 1.51 -2.10
N ILE A 29 14.24 1.09 -1.16
CA ILE A 29 12.94 0.47 -1.44
C ILE A 29 11.87 1.11 -0.55
N LEU A 30 10.71 1.43 -1.15
CA LEU A 30 9.51 1.74 -0.40
C LEU A 30 8.79 0.44 -0.03
N CYS A 31 8.74 0.09 1.25
CA CYS A 31 7.93 -1.06 1.67
C CYS A 31 6.42 -0.77 1.63
N GLU A 32 6.05 0.50 1.65
CA GLU A 32 4.69 0.97 1.40
C GLU A 32 4.72 2.33 0.71
N TYR A 33 3.88 2.52 -0.31
CA TYR A 33 3.64 3.82 -0.95
C TYR A 33 2.25 3.86 -1.59
N LEU A 34 1.80 5.04 -2.01
CA LEU A 34 0.51 5.26 -2.66
C LEU A 34 -0.67 4.61 -1.91
N HIS A 35 -0.82 4.94 -0.63
CA HIS A 35 -1.94 4.44 0.19
C HIS A 35 -3.28 4.70 -0.49
N ALA A 36 -3.91 3.64 -1.00
CA ALA A 36 -5.05 3.72 -1.90
C ALA A 36 -6.40 3.81 -1.17
N MET A 37 -6.49 4.64 -0.14
CA MET A 37 -7.70 4.85 0.64
C MET A 37 -8.25 6.25 0.43
N GLY A 38 -9.54 6.37 0.10
CA GLY A 38 -10.18 7.65 -0.17
C GLY A 38 -9.66 8.32 -1.44
N ASN A 39 -9.53 9.64 -1.43
CA ASN A 39 -9.00 10.42 -2.55
C ASN A 39 -7.46 10.46 -2.51
N SER A 40 -6.84 9.35 -2.73
CA SER A 40 -5.40 9.18 -2.68
C SER A 40 -4.90 8.37 -3.89
N CYS A 41 -3.71 7.78 -3.78
CA CYS A 41 -3.12 6.94 -4.84
C CYS A 41 -2.72 7.69 -6.12
N GLY A 42 -2.52 9.00 -6.05
CA GLY A 42 -1.98 9.80 -7.15
C GLY A 42 -0.46 9.78 -7.22
N GLY A 43 0.08 10.18 -8.37
CA GLY A 43 1.53 10.33 -8.55
C GLY A 43 2.31 9.05 -8.82
N MET A 44 1.64 7.96 -9.21
CA MET A 44 2.31 6.69 -9.51
C MET A 44 3.37 6.84 -10.60
N LYS A 45 3.06 7.61 -11.64
CA LYS A 45 4.01 7.86 -12.75
C LYS A 45 5.29 8.50 -12.25
N GLU A 46 5.19 9.50 -11.38
CA GLU A 46 6.34 10.24 -10.84
C GLU A 46 7.25 9.35 -9.99
N TYR A 47 6.69 8.39 -9.24
CA TYR A 47 7.46 7.37 -8.53
C TYR A 47 8.17 6.43 -9.50
N TRP A 48 7.45 5.95 -10.52
CA TRP A 48 8.03 5.04 -11.51
C TRP A 48 9.10 5.73 -12.38
N ASP A 49 8.92 7.01 -12.72
CA ASP A 49 9.97 7.79 -13.38
C ASP A 49 11.29 7.79 -12.57
N VAL A 50 11.22 7.80 -11.24
CA VAL A 50 12.42 7.70 -10.41
C VAL A 50 12.95 6.27 -10.36
N PHE A 51 12.09 5.28 -10.16
CA PHE A 51 12.52 3.88 -10.07
C PHE A 51 13.19 3.39 -11.35
N GLU A 52 12.73 3.86 -12.51
CA GLU A 52 13.31 3.48 -13.80
C GLU A 52 14.61 4.21 -14.14
N ASN A 53 14.79 5.42 -13.63
CA ASN A 53 15.94 6.26 -14.01
C ASN A 53 17.05 6.31 -12.95
N GLU A 54 16.78 5.91 -11.71
CA GLU A 54 17.73 5.96 -10.61
C GLU A 54 18.11 4.55 -10.14
N PRO A 55 19.29 4.03 -10.49
CA PRO A 55 19.68 2.65 -10.17
C PRO A 55 19.62 2.28 -8.69
N MET A 56 19.76 3.28 -7.81
CA MET A 56 19.68 3.08 -6.36
C MET A 56 18.25 3.15 -5.82
N ALA A 57 17.25 3.51 -6.64
CA ALA A 57 15.83 3.45 -6.30
C ALA A 57 15.20 2.21 -6.93
N GLN A 58 15.13 1.14 -6.17
CA GLN A 58 14.79 -0.22 -6.66
C GLN A 58 13.28 -0.48 -6.78
N GLY A 59 12.43 0.46 -6.38
CA GLY A 59 10.99 0.32 -6.46
C GLY A 59 10.26 0.36 -5.11
N GLY A 60 9.06 -0.18 -5.08
CA GLY A 60 8.25 -0.19 -3.87
C GLY A 60 7.04 -1.12 -3.95
N CYS A 61 6.44 -1.36 -2.78
CA CYS A 61 5.21 -2.11 -2.62
C CYS A 61 4.08 -1.14 -2.34
N ILE A 62 3.07 -1.13 -3.20
CA ILE A 62 1.91 -0.26 -3.02
C ILE A 62 1.06 -0.73 -1.84
N TRP A 63 0.49 0.19 -1.09
CA TRP A 63 -0.50 -0.14 -0.07
C TRP A 63 -1.89 0.32 -0.50
N ASP A 64 -2.74 -0.57 -0.96
CA ASP A 64 -2.56 -2.01 -1.08
C ASP A 64 -2.87 -2.45 -2.52
N TRP A 65 -2.59 -3.70 -2.86
CA TRP A 65 -2.95 -4.24 -4.17
C TRP A 65 -4.45 -4.48 -4.28
N VAL A 66 -5.06 -5.08 -3.24
CA VAL A 66 -6.47 -5.47 -3.22
C VAL A 66 -7.15 -4.99 -1.95
N ASP A 67 -8.41 -4.56 -2.05
CA ASP A 67 -9.24 -4.27 -0.88
C ASP A 67 -9.31 -5.46 0.08
N GLN A 68 -9.09 -5.22 1.38
CA GLN A 68 -9.06 -6.24 2.43
C GLN A 68 -10.48 -6.51 2.96
N ASN A 69 -11.38 -6.93 2.07
CA ASN A 69 -12.78 -7.13 2.36
C ASN A 69 -13.17 -8.62 2.21
N PHE A 70 -14.15 -9.04 3.00
CA PHE A 70 -14.78 -10.36 2.88
C PHE A 70 -16.19 -10.20 2.32
N ARG A 71 -16.66 -11.21 1.59
CA ARG A 71 -18.00 -11.24 1.05
C ARG A 71 -18.89 -12.12 1.93
N GLU A 72 -19.94 -11.51 2.46
CA GLU A 72 -20.95 -12.18 3.29
C GLU A 72 -22.32 -12.12 2.64
N ILE A 73 -23.24 -12.94 3.13
CA ILE A 73 -24.64 -13.00 2.69
C ILE A 73 -25.51 -12.79 3.92
N ASP A 74 -26.43 -11.83 3.87
CA ASP A 74 -27.38 -11.59 4.95
C ASP A 74 -28.51 -12.63 4.98
N LYS A 75 -29.39 -12.53 6.00
CA LYS A 75 -30.55 -13.42 6.19
C LYS A 75 -31.57 -13.41 5.03
N ASP A 76 -31.53 -12.35 4.22
CA ASP A 76 -32.45 -12.15 3.09
C ASP A 76 -31.80 -12.60 1.77
N GLY A 77 -30.60 -13.20 1.82
CA GLY A 77 -29.87 -13.71 0.68
C GLY A 77 -29.12 -12.64 -0.10
N LYS A 78 -29.03 -11.40 0.41
CA LYS A 78 -28.32 -10.30 -0.21
C LYS A 78 -26.86 -10.32 0.23
N TRP A 79 -25.95 -10.24 -0.72
CA TRP A 79 -24.52 -10.16 -0.42
C TRP A 79 -24.09 -8.72 -0.06
N TYR A 80 -23.11 -8.61 0.81
CA TYR A 80 -22.48 -7.37 1.22
C TYR A 80 -20.99 -7.59 1.54
N TRP A 81 -20.26 -6.50 1.69
CA TRP A 81 -18.86 -6.53 2.06
C TRP A 81 -18.70 -6.30 3.56
N THR A 82 -17.79 -7.07 4.15
CA THR A 82 -17.33 -6.91 5.53
C THR A 82 -15.81 -6.74 5.54
N TYR A 83 -15.28 -6.39 6.68
CA TYR A 83 -13.83 -6.28 6.91
C TYR A 83 -13.49 -6.86 8.29
N GLY A 84 -12.17 -6.96 8.61
CA GLY A 84 -11.72 -7.57 9.86
C GLY A 84 -12.32 -6.97 11.14
N GLY A 85 -12.65 -5.67 11.12
CA GLY A 85 -13.28 -4.99 12.25
C GLY A 85 -14.73 -5.37 12.54
N ASP A 86 -15.40 -6.05 11.60
CA ASP A 86 -16.78 -6.54 11.79
C ASP A 86 -16.83 -7.88 12.57
N TYR A 87 -15.66 -8.49 12.81
CA TYR A 87 -15.56 -9.79 13.44
C TYR A 87 -14.89 -9.72 14.82
N GLY A 88 -15.21 -10.70 15.66
CA GLY A 88 -14.64 -10.82 17.00
C GLY A 88 -15.53 -10.24 18.10
N PRO A 89 -15.14 -10.38 19.37
CA PRO A 89 -15.88 -9.84 20.51
C PRO A 89 -15.93 -8.31 20.47
N GLU A 90 -17.00 -7.75 21.02
CA GLU A 90 -17.15 -6.32 21.21
C GLU A 90 -15.96 -5.73 21.99
N GLY A 91 -15.44 -4.59 21.55
CA GLY A 91 -14.33 -3.89 22.19
C GLY A 91 -12.93 -4.34 21.76
N ILE A 92 -12.81 -5.30 20.83
CA ILE A 92 -11.50 -5.57 20.22
C ILE A 92 -11.06 -4.37 19.38
N PRO A 93 -9.84 -3.86 19.58
CA PRO A 93 -9.32 -2.77 18.77
C PRO A 93 -9.30 -3.13 17.29
N SER A 94 -9.84 -2.24 16.47
CA SER A 94 -9.74 -2.32 15.01
C SER A 94 -9.26 -0.97 14.46
N PHE A 95 -8.75 -0.96 13.23
CA PHE A 95 -8.35 0.28 12.56
C PHE A 95 -9.53 1.02 11.91
N GLY A 96 -10.74 0.86 12.43
CA GLY A 96 -11.93 1.50 11.90
C GLY A 96 -12.21 1.05 10.45
N ASN A 97 -12.26 2.00 9.52
CA ASN A 97 -12.55 1.75 8.11
C ASN A 97 -11.32 1.36 7.27
N PHE A 98 -10.23 0.92 7.89
CA PHE A 98 -8.96 0.60 7.21
C PHE A 98 -9.04 -0.76 6.51
N CYS A 99 -9.76 -0.81 5.39
CA CYS A 99 -10.00 -2.04 4.62
C CYS A 99 -10.16 -1.79 3.11
N GLY A 100 -10.74 -0.66 2.70
CA GLY A 100 -10.93 -0.30 1.29
C GLY A 100 -9.74 0.52 0.77
N ASN A 101 -8.57 -0.08 0.71
CA ASN A 101 -7.30 0.56 0.37
C ASN A 101 -6.55 -0.13 -0.76
N GLY A 102 -7.24 -0.98 -1.55
CA GLY A 102 -6.68 -1.64 -2.72
C GLY A 102 -6.73 -0.81 -4.00
N LEU A 103 -5.77 -1.01 -4.89
CA LEU A 103 -5.85 -0.55 -6.28
C LEU A 103 -6.98 -1.22 -7.03
N VAL A 104 -7.30 -2.45 -6.62
CA VAL A 104 -8.38 -3.26 -7.18
C VAL A 104 -9.27 -3.75 -6.05
N ASN A 105 -10.54 -3.94 -6.36
CA ASN A 105 -11.50 -4.43 -5.38
C ASN A 105 -11.39 -5.96 -5.17
N SER A 106 -11.92 -6.46 -4.07
CA SER A 106 -11.88 -7.88 -3.68
C SER A 106 -12.59 -8.83 -4.65
N LYS A 107 -13.34 -8.33 -5.64
CA LYS A 107 -13.99 -9.18 -6.68
C LYS A 107 -13.01 -9.77 -7.69
N ILE A 108 -11.84 -9.17 -7.84
CA ILE A 108 -10.86 -9.58 -8.87
C ILE A 108 -10.16 -10.88 -8.48
N LEU A 109 -10.02 -11.13 -7.19
CA LEU A 109 -9.50 -12.41 -6.71
C LEU A 109 -10.63 -13.46 -6.68
N LYS A 110 -10.92 -14.05 -7.83
CA LYS A 110 -11.54 -15.38 -7.86
C LYS A 110 -10.44 -16.41 -7.63
N ILE A 111 -10.33 -16.85 -6.40
CA ILE A 111 -9.64 -18.10 -6.09
C ILE A 111 -10.56 -19.25 -6.46
#